data_b6c09534f122d714759f9074d62a9d89
#
_entry.id   b6c09534f122d714759f9074d62a9d89
#
_cell.length_a   1.000
_cell.length_b   1.000
_cell.length_c   1.000
_cell.angle_alpha   90.00
_cell.angle_beta   90.00
_cell.angle_gamma   90.00
#
_symmetry.space_group_name_H-M   'P 1'
#
loop_
_entity.id
_entity.type
_entity.pdbx_description
1 polymer ?
#
loop_
_entity_poly.entity_id
_entity_poly.type
_entity_poly.pdbx_seq_one_letter_code
_entity_poly.pdbx_strand_id
1 'polypeptide(L)'
;ETITADPSLSSLTSGYMDYGEGTEYNCSRVPRALMVFAAVCMGISGCGLVGNGLVVWFLGFHMKQNPFTTYILHLAVADFSLTLLFFLLMSATLSFTLLCLYIFFPFYKDFVFAVEFLCHFLDLTSLGLLTAISVERCLSVL
;
A
#
# COMPACT_ATOMS: atom_id res chain seq x y z
N GLU A 1 -12.21 64.69 35.11
CA GLU A 1 -11.35 64.31 33.97
C GLU A 1 -11.43 62.78 33.77
N THR A 2 -12.20 62.42 32.81
CA THR A 2 -12.46 61.04 32.42
C THR A 2 -11.36 60.58 31.48
N ILE A 3 -10.57 59.57 31.89
CA ILE A 3 -9.63 58.90 31.01
C ILE A 3 -10.33 57.68 30.44
N THR A 4 -10.67 57.76 29.18
CA THR A 4 -11.17 56.67 28.36
C THR A 4 -10.02 55.72 28.06
N ALA A 5 -10.07 54.50 28.57
CA ALA A 5 -9.15 53.44 28.24
C ALA A 5 -9.59 52.80 26.90
N ASP A 6 -8.65 52.79 25.97
CA ASP A 6 -8.75 52.24 24.63
C ASP A 6 -8.84 50.68 24.65
N PRO A 7 -9.82 50.05 24.01
CA PRO A 7 -9.99 48.58 24.08
C PRO A 7 -9.19 47.79 23.03
N SER A 8 -8.14 48.35 22.47
CA SER A 8 -7.40 47.71 21.35
C SER A 8 -6.10 46.97 21.71
N LEU A 9 -5.81 46.73 23.00
CA LEU A 9 -4.55 46.12 23.41
C LEU A 9 -4.68 44.79 24.18
N SER A 10 -5.80 44.09 24.10
CA SER A 10 -6.01 42.82 24.79
C SER A 10 -6.13 41.59 23.87
N SER A 11 -5.63 41.68 22.64
CA SER A 11 -5.73 40.59 21.66
C SER A 11 -4.40 39.88 21.33
N LEU A 12 -3.36 39.98 22.16
CA LEU A 12 -2.03 39.45 21.83
C LEU A 12 -1.40 38.51 22.89
N THR A 13 -2.20 37.93 23.77
CA THR A 13 -1.69 36.92 24.70
C THR A 13 -2.72 35.81 24.95
N SER A 14 -2.93 34.93 23.99
CA SER A 14 -3.44 33.60 24.29
C SER A 14 -3.12 32.62 23.16
N GLY A 15 -1.84 32.48 22.87
CA GLY A 15 -1.31 31.34 22.16
C GLY A 15 -0.88 30.24 23.15
N TYR A 16 -1.75 29.89 24.11
CA TYR A 16 -1.54 28.70 24.93
C TYR A 16 -2.08 27.52 24.12
N MET A 17 -1.18 26.67 23.62
CA MET A 17 -1.55 25.36 23.11
C MET A 17 -2.12 24.54 24.25
N ASP A 18 -3.41 24.42 24.28
CA ASP A 18 -4.14 23.49 25.13
C ASP A 18 -3.83 22.07 24.65
N TYR A 19 -2.87 21.43 25.30
CA TYR A 19 -2.56 20.00 25.17
C TYR A 19 -3.47 19.21 26.11
N GLY A 20 -4.73 19.16 25.82
CA GLY A 20 -5.60 18.40 26.70
C GLY A 20 -7.07 18.43 26.35
N GLU A 21 -7.42 17.92 25.17
CA GLU A 21 -8.78 17.41 25.05
C GLU A 21 -8.78 16.35 23.96
N GLY A 22 -9.23 15.14 24.33
CA GLY A 22 -9.31 13.98 23.47
C GLY A 22 -9.93 14.35 22.13
N THR A 23 -9.17 14.23 21.09
CA THR A 23 -9.70 14.15 19.74
C THR A 23 -10.64 12.95 19.72
N GLU A 24 -11.92 13.16 20.02
CA GLU A 24 -12.99 12.30 19.56
C GLU A 24 -12.86 12.26 18.04
N TYR A 25 -12.14 11.26 17.55
CA TYR A 25 -12.08 10.96 16.14
C TYR A 25 -13.50 10.63 15.69
N ASN A 26 -14.13 11.64 15.11
CA ASN A 26 -15.48 11.56 14.60
C ASN A 26 -15.45 10.57 13.41
N CYS A 27 -15.71 9.30 13.73
CA CYS A 27 -15.72 8.16 12.82
C CYS A 27 -16.74 8.27 11.69
N SER A 28 -17.54 9.32 11.67
CA SER A 28 -18.72 9.37 10.82
C SER A 28 -18.49 9.85 9.38
N ARG A 29 -17.24 10.12 8.96
CA ARG A 29 -16.99 10.58 7.58
C ARG A 29 -15.72 10.03 6.96
N VAL A 30 -15.77 8.75 6.61
CA VAL A 30 -14.82 8.24 5.61
C VAL A 30 -15.12 8.96 4.28
N PRO A 31 -14.15 9.69 3.69
CA PRO A 31 -14.38 10.38 2.43
C PRO A 31 -14.73 9.35 1.35
N ARG A 32 -15.80 9.61 0.61
CA ARG A 32 -16.24 8.73 -0.50
C ARG A 32 -15.12 8.46 -1.51
N ALA A 33 -14.27 9.45 -1.73
CA ALA A 33 -13.10 9.32 -2.60
C ALA A 33 -12.16 8.20 -2.15
N LEU A 34 -11.91 8.05 -0.85
CA LEU A 34 -11.07 6.99 -0.30
C LEU A 34 -11.71 5.61 -0.51
N MET A 35 -13.03 5.49 -0.31
CA MET A 35 -13.73 4.23 -0.56
C MET A 35 -13.68 3.80 -2.02
N VAL A 36 -13.91 4.74 -2.95
CA VAL A 36 -13.83 4.49 -4.39
C VAL A 36 -12.41 4.09 -4.78
N PHE A 37 -11.41 4.81 -4.30
CA PHE A 37 -10.01 4.50 -4.56
C PHE A 37 -9.64 3.10 -4.04
N ALA A 38 -9.99 2.77 -2.81
CA ALA A 38 -9.73 1.45 -2.23
C ALA A 38 -10.44 0.33 -3.01
N ALA A 39 -11.69 0.53 -3.42
CA ALA A 39 -12.45 -0.45 -4.21
C ALA A 39 -11.80 -0.70 -5.58
N VAL A 40 -11.35 0.35 -6.26
CA VAL A 40 -10.64 0.25 -7.55
C VAL A 40 -9.30 -0.49 -7.36
N CYS A 41 -8.52 -0.12 -6.35
CA CYS A 41 -7.25 -0.81 -6.05
C CYS A 41 -7.45 -2.28 -5.72
N MET A 42 -8.48 -2.63 -4.94
CA MET A 42 -8.82 -4.02 -4.63
C MET A 42 -9.26 -4.79 -5.86
N GLY A 43 -10.03 -4.17 -6.75
CA GLY A 43 -10.45 -4.78 -8.02
C GLY A 43 -9.26 -5.10 -8.93
N ILE A 44 -8.35 -4.15 -9.11
CA ILE A 44 -7.13 -4.33 -9.91
C ILE A 44 -6.23 -5.42 -9.29
N SER A 45 -6.03 -5.36 -7.98
CA SER A 45 -5.23 -6.36 -7.25
C SER A 45 -5.84 -7.76 -7.33
N GLY A 46 -7.17 -7.87 -7.23
CA GLY A 46 -7.88 -9.13 -7.40
C GLY A 46 -7.67 -9.74 -8.79
N CYS A 47 -7.79 -8.94 -9.84
CA CYS A 47 -7.49 -9.37 -11.20
C CYS A 47 -6.03 -9.80 -11.37
N GLY A 48 -5.09 -9.05 -10.77
CA GLY A 48 -3.67 -9.39 -10.78
C GLY A 48 -3.37 -10.71 -10.07
N LEU A 49 -4.01 -10.97 -8.92
CA LEU A 49 -3.89 -12.25 -8.20
C LEU A 49 -4.37 -13.43 -9.05
N VAL A 50 -5.53 -13.30 -9.67
CA VAL A 50 -6.07 -14.35 -10.53
C VAL A 50 -5.16 -14.58 -11.74
N GLY A 51 -4.75 -13.52 -12.44
CA GLY A 51 -3.91 -13.61 -13.62
C GLY A 51 -2.55 -14.25 -13.32
N ASN A 52 -1.82 -13.74 -12.34
CA ASN A 52 -0.52 -14.28 -11.96
C ASN A 52 -0.63 -15.67 -11.34
N GLY A 53 -1.68 -15.94 -10.56
CA GLY A 53 -1.96 -17.26 -10.01
C GLY A 53 -2.21 -18.32 -11.10
N LEU A 54 -2.94 -17.97 -12.15
CA LEU A 54 -3.16 -18.86 -13.30
C LEU A 54 -1.86 -19.15 -14.05
N VAL A 55 -1.01 -18.13 -14.23
CA VAL A 55 0.31 -18.30 -14.85
C VAL A 55 1.19 -19.23 -14.02
N VAL A 56 1.25 -19.03 -12.71
CA VAL A 56 2.01 -19.88 -11.78
C VAL A 56 1.50 -21.31 -11.84
N TRP A 57 0.20 -21.50 -11.81
CA TRP A 57 -0.39 -22.84 -11.86
C TRP A 57 -0.12 -23.52 -13.21
N PHE A 58 -0.34 -22.84 -14.32
CA PHE A 58 -0.15 -23.38 -15.65
C PHE A 58 1.31 -23.72 -15.95
N LEU A 59 2.23 -22.80 -15.68
CA LEU A 59 3.66 -23.01 -15.91
C LEU A 59 4.28 -23.99 -14.91
N GLY A 60 3.82 -24.00 -13.67
CA GLY A 60 4.34 -24.88 -12.62
C GLY A 60 3.94 -26.34 -12.78
N PHE A 61 2.72 -26.60 -13.26
CA PHE A 61 2.16 -27.95 -13.28
C PHE A 61 1.95 -28.56 -14.66
N HIS A 62 1.76 -27.74 -15.71
CA HIS A 62 1.37 -28.22 -17.04
C HIS A 62 2.47 -28.10 -18.09
N MET A 63 3.47 -27.26 -17.88
CA MET A 63 4.51 -27.08 -18.89
C MET A 63 5.84 -27.74 -18.49
N LYS A 64 6.52 -28.28 -19.50
CA LYS A 64 7.88 -28.80 -19.36
C LYS A 64 8.82 -27.65 -19.04
N GLN A 65 9.57 -27.80 -17.95
CA GLN A 65 10.46 -26.74 -17.47
C GLN A 65 11.65 -26.56 -18.44
N ASN A 66 11.64 -25.42 -19.10
CA ASN A 66 12.80 -24.87 -19.81
C ASN A 66 13.37 -23.70 -19.00
N PRO A 67 14.66 -23.33 -19.16
CA PRO A 67 15.24 -22.19 -18.44
C PRO A 67 14.40 -20.92 -18.57
N PHE A 68 13.86 -20.66 -19.75
CA PHE A 68 12.97 -19.51 -20.02
C PHE A 68 11.65 -19.57 -19.24
N THR A 69 11.02 -20.75 -19.20
CA THR A 69 9.77 -20.97 -18.45
C THR A 69 10.00 -20.79 -16.95
N THR A 70 11.18 -21.17 -16.45
CA THR A 70 11.56 -20.99 -15.05
C THR A 70 11.64 -19.51 -14.67
N TYR A 71 12.22 -18.66 -15.50
CA TYR A 71 12.27 -17.20 -15.26
C TYR A 71 10.88 -16.58 -15.22
N ILE A 72 10.01 -16.94 -16.17
CA ILE A 72 8.63 -16.45 -16.18
C ILE A 72 7.86 -16.92 -14.95
N LEU A 73 8.08 -18.15 -14.52
CA LEU A 73 7.47 -18.69 -13.30
C LEU A 73 7.90 -17.90 -12.05
N HIS A 74 9.19 -17.63 -11.90
CA HIS A 74 9.69 -16.81 -10.79
C HIS A 74 9.13 -15.41 -10.81
N LEU A 75 9.05 -14.79 -11.98
CA LEU A 75 8.44 -13.47 -12.16
C LEU A 75 6.97 -13.50 -11.74
N ALA A 76 6.20 -14.48 -12.21
CA ALA A 76 4.79 -14.62 -11.86
C ALA A 76 4.56 -14.88 -10.36
N VAL A 77 5.44 -15.62 -9.70
CA VAL A 77 5.40 -15.83 -8.25
C VAL A 77 5.70 -14.53 -7.50
N ALA A 78 6.69 -13.76 -7.94
CA ALA A 78 7.01 -12.47 -7.34
C ALA A 78 5.83 -11.50 -7.47
N ASP A 79 5.26 -11.37 -8.67
CA ASP A 79 4.11 -10.50 -8.93
C ASP A 79 2.85 -10.95 -8.18
N PHE A 80 2.62 -12.25 -8.07
CA PHE A 80 1.53 -12.80 -7.26
C PHE A 80 1.69 -12.43 -5.78
N SER A 81 2.90 -12.60 -5.24
CA SER A 81 3.19 -12.27 -3.84
C SER A 81 3.03 -10.77 -3.56
N LEU A 82 3.52 -9.92 -4.46
CA LEU A 82 3.42 -8.47 -4.35
C LEU A 82 1.96 -8.01 -4.40
N THR A 83 1.19 -8.54 -5.34
CA THR A 83 -0.24 -8.22 -5.49
C THR A 83 -1.05 -8.72 -4.30
N LEU A 84 -0.69 -9.87 -3.72
CA LEU A 84 -1.32 -10.42 -2.51
C LEU A 84 -1.06 -9.50 -1.30
N LEU A 85 0.19 -9.07 -1.09
CA LEU A 85 0.54 -8.16 -0.01
C LEU A 85 -0.19 -6.82 -0.14
N PHE A 86 -0.27 -6.28 -1.35
CA PHE A 86 -0.99 -5.04 -1.63
C PHE A 86 -2.50 -5.18 -1.36
N PHE A 87 -3.10 -6.30 -1.78
CA PHE A 87 -4.50 -6.61 -1.52
C PHE A 87 -4.80 -6.71 -0.02
N LEU A 88 -3.94 -7.40 0.74
CA LEU A 88 -4.06 -7.51 2.19
C LEU A 88 -3.91 -6.15 2.88
N LEU A 89 -2.96 -5.33 2.43
CA LEU A 89 -2.75 -3.99 2.94
C LEU A 89 -3.99 -3.10 2.74
N MET A 90 -4.56 -3.11 1.53
CA MET A 90 -5.77 -2.33 1.22
C MET A 90 -6.97 -2.83 2.01
N SER A 91 -7.14 -4.14 2.16
CA SER A 91 -8.20 -4.74 2.98
C SER A 91 -8.07 -4.35 4.45
N ALA A 92 -6.86 -4.38 5.01
CA ALA A 92 -6.60 -3.98 6.38
C ALA A 92 -6.89 -2.48 6.58
N THR A 93 -6.40 -1.62 5.67
CA THR A 93 -6.66 -0.18 5.72
C THR A 93 -8.16 0.12 5.73
N LEU A 94 -8.90 -0.52 4.83
CA LEU A 94 -10.35 -0.33 4.74
C LEU A 94 -11.07 -0.82 6.01
N SER A 95 -10.67 -1.98 6.54
CA SER A 95 -11.24 -2.55 7.76
C SER A 95 -10.99 -1.64 8.97
N PHE A 96 -9.76 -1.16 9.17
CA PHE A 96 -9.42 -0.25 10.27
C PHE A 96 -10.17 1.08 10.16
N THR A 97 -10.34 1.59 8.95
CA THR A 97 -11.06 2.85 8.71
C THR A 97 -12.57 2.70 8.95
N LEU A 98 -13.17 1.59 8.52
CA LEU A 98 -14.61 1.35 8.67
C LEU A 98 -14.99 0.96 10.11
N LEU A 99 -14.14 0.21 10.81
CA LEU A 99 -14.39 -0.27 12.16
C LEU A 99 -13.87 0.68 13.24
N CYS A 100 -13.24 1.79 12.86
CA CYS A 100 -12.66 2.78 13.77
C CYS A 100 -11.72 2.20 14.83
N LEU A 101 -10.95 1.21 14.46
CA LEU A 101 -10.03 0.50 15.36
C LEU A 101 -8.70 1.25 15.50
N TYR A 102 -8.74 2.49 15.97
CA TYR A 102 -7.56 3.34 16.14
C TYR A 102 -6.55 2.83 17.18
N ILE A 103 -6.97 1.93 18.07
CA ILE A 103 -6.08 1.30 19.08
C ILE A 103 -4.94 0.52 18.40
N PHE A 104 -5.15 -0.01 17.19
CA PHE A 104 -4.17 -0.77 16.44
C PHE A 104 -3.29 0.09 15.51
N PHE A 105 -3.46 1.41 15.54
CA PHE A 105 -2.74 2.32 14.65
C PHE A 105 -1.21 2.22 14.71
N PRO A 106 -0.56 2.08 15.87
CA PRO A 106 0.90 1.90 15.92
C PRO A 106 1.35 0.61 15.23
N PHE A 107 0.69 -0.52 15.51
CA PHE A 107 0.97 -1.79 14.84
C PHE A 107 0.70 -1.75 13.34
N TYR A 108 -0.31 -0.98 12.93
CA TYR A 108 -0.62 -0.77 11.53
C TYR A 108 0.49 -0.03 10.79
N LYS A 109 1.11 0.98 11.39
CA LYS A 109 2.26 1.67 10.79
C LYS A 109 3.44 0.72 10.55
N ASP A 110 3.80 -0.08 11.54
CA ASP A 110 4.88 -1.05 11.42
C ASP A 110 4.58 -2.10 10.35
N PHE A 111 3.33 -2.55 10.27
CA PHE A 111 2.86 -3.45 9.22
C PHE A 111 2.95 -2.82 7.83
N VAL A 112 2.53 -1.56 7.67
CA VAL A 112 2.65 -0.83 6.39
C VAL A 112 4.10 -0.71 5.96
N PHE A 113 4.99 -0.35 6.86
CA PHE A 113 6.43 -0.27 6.58
C PHE A 113 7.02 -1.62 6.13
N ALA A 114 6.65 -2.70 6.81
CA ALA A 114 7.10 -4.04 6.45
C ALA A 114 6.60 -4.45 5.06
N VAL A 115 5.33 -4.19 4.75
CA VAL A 115 4.74 -4.48 3.43
C VAL A 115 5.38 -3.63 2.34
N GLU A 116 5.59 -2.35 2.58
CA GLU A 116 6.24 -1.44 1.64
C GLU A 116 7.68 -1.89 1.33
N PHE A 117 8.44 -2.25 2.35
CA PHE A 117 9.78 -2.81 2.18
C PHE A 117 9.78 -4.10 1.35
N LEU A 118 8.86 -5.03 1.63
CA LEU A 118 8.70 -6.26 0.86
C LEU A 118 8.29 -5.99 -0.58
N CYS A 119 7.38 -5.02 -0.81
CA CYS A 119 7.00 -4.63 -2.17
C CYS A 119 8.20 -4.12 -2.96
N HIS A 120 9.01 -3.23 -2.40
CA HIS A 120 10.21 -2.73 -3.06
C HIS A 120 11.24 -3.84 -3.33
N PHE A 121 11.40 -4.76 -2.39
CA PHE A 121 12.30 -5.91 -2.58
C PHE A 121 11.83 -6.81 -3.73
N LEU A 122 10.54 -7.11 -3.79
CA LEU A 122 9.96 -7.94 -4.86
C LEU A 122 10.01 -7.23 -6.22
N ASP A 123 9.79 -5.92 -6.26
CA ASP A 123 9.93 -5.10 -7.49
C ASP A 123 11.36 -5.16 -8.03
N LEU A 124 12.36 -4.98 -7.18
CA LEU A 124 13.77 -5.09 -7.58
C LEU A 124 14.10 -6.48 -8.11
N THR A 125 13.56 -7.53 -7.48
CA THR A 125 13.72 -8.91 -7.92
C THR A 125 13.09 -9.13 -9.29
N SER A 126 11.87 -8.62 -9.51
CA SER A 126 11.17 -8.71 -10.80
C SER A 126 11.95 -8.00 -11.92
N LEU A 127 12.45 -6.79 -11.65
CA LEU A 127 13.29 -6.05 -12.60
C LEU A 127 14.60 -6.80 -12.93
N GLY A 128 15.24 -7.38 -11.92
CA GLY A 128 16.43 -8.22 -12.09
C GLY A 128 16.17 -9.43 -12.98
N LEU A 129 15.05 -10.12 -12.80
CA LEU A 129 14.63 -11.26 -13.63
C LEU A 129 14.35 -10.85 -15.07
N LEU A 130 13.64 -9.73 -15.28
CA LEU A 130 13.39 -9.19 -16.63
C LEU A 130 14.70 -8.83 -17.35
N THR A 131 15.64 -8.25 -16.64
CA THR A 131 16.98 -7.95 -17.16
C THR A 131 17.72 -9.22 -17.56
N ALA A 132 17.70 -10.26 -16.71
CA ALA A 132 18.32 -11.54 -17.00
C ALA A 132 17.71 -12.19 -18.25
N ILE A 133 16.38 -12.20 -18.39
CA ILE A 133 15.67 -12.70 -19.58
C ILE A 133 16.13 -11.93 -20.83
N SER A 134 16.23 -10.61 -20.74
CA SER A 134 16.65 -9.76 -21.87
C SER A 134 18.08 -10.08 -22.30
N VAL A 135 18.99 -10.24 -21.35
CA VAL A 135 20.40 -10.61 -21.62
C VAL A 135 20.50 -12.00 -22.27
N GLU A 136 19.80 -13.00 -21.72
CA GLU A 136 19.80 -14.34 -22.31
C GLU A 136 19.26 -14.35 -23.73
N ARG A 137 18.21 -13.56 -24.00
CA ARG A 137 17.68 -13.43 -25.36
C ARG A 137 18.68 -12.80 -26.32
N CYS A 138 19.37 -11.73 -25.89
CA CYS A 138 20.43 -11.13 -26.69
C CYS A 138 21.55 -12.12 -27.00
N LEU A 139 22.01 -12.89 -26.00
CA LEU A 139 23.07 -13.88 -26.18
C LEU A 139 22.64 -15.04 -27.05
N SER A 140 21.37 -15.46 -27.02
CA SER A 140 20.87 -16.56 -27.85
C SER A 140 20.74 -16.20 -29.35
N VAL A 141 20.72 -14.91 -29.68
CA VAL A 141 20.63 -14.40 -31.07
C VAL A 141 22.02 -14.13 -31.66
N LEU A 142 23.02 -13.93 -30.82
CA LEU A 142 24.41 -13.76 -31.21
C LEU A 142 25.13 -15.09 -31.47
#